data_540f55f72ba9a652447a29d4c531f8c1
#
_entry.id   540f55f72ba9a652447a29d4c531f8c1
#
_cell.length_a   1.000
_cell.length_b   1.000
_cell.length_c   1.000
_cell.angle_alpha   90.00
_cell.angle_beta   90.00
_cell.angle_gamma   90.00
#
_symmetry.space_group_name_H-M   'P 1'
#
loop_
_entity.id
_entity.type
_entity.pdbx_description
1 polymer ?
#
loop_
_entity_poly.entity_id
_entity_poly.type
_entity_poly.pdbx_seq_one_letter_code
_entity_poly.pdbx_strand_id
1 'polypeptide(L)'
;MMQVDERQIGLWATILSCIFAAAPATYPGYWQSIEGFVPIFNATHSNAIADIATMPDFWRGMGSATFLVTQPLVAIGLLPTTAVRITFILAIFMGTLGLYAWLLPKFGDRAAGLGASIYALFPPFLTTIYERGSLSDALVMGLFPVALMGAASYKRTRSVSGLGLLLISILWMWRTQAGMALFATVLLLLYIGVVEKDWRGALVALCSGALGLATWFLFGHLNAPATAPFTENFVQFYQLLLNRSQPIYSEGIEPFNVQPNGIHLGFAALGIGILMLWQWRFGSKRTPDEAADPFVPGINWLIGYGGIVSLVLTLISLEWSAPLWQISGAERLLTYPFQSLLLGAPFLAMLAASLLVVNRNFSYIPYWLVLIAISVLNGVPYLMPDFTQFIPGREPVAIVGSDYNTVLLEATLIEDFSQIMNEQRTAATLGGEAGSEISNPPEAILELTWQTLRPPTFDYNVFFQALIRDGEDFTVLTQIDTQPLDGARPATTWRAGEILTDRYRLDLSELPSGVEDTKLRYYFGYYDWREGGERQPLLLGYTQIVDDKLTFYGR
;
A
#
# COMPACT_ATOMS: atom_id res chain seq x y z
N MET A 1 -20.88 10.64 -34.09
CA MET A 1 -20.96 11.52 -32.92
C MET A 1 -21.99 10.90 -31.98
N MET A 2 -21.56 10.21 -30.91
CA MET A 2 -22.48 9.64 -29.92
C MET A 2 -23.25 10.79 -29.28
N GLN A 3 -24.57 10.83 -29.40
CA GLN A 3 -25.39 11.71 -28.56
C GLN A 3 -25.26 11.17 -27.12
N VAL A 4 -24.43 11.85 -26.32
CA VAL A 4 -24.38 11.59 -24.88
C VAL A 4 -25.74 11.99 -24.32
N ASP A 5 -26.48 11.02 -23.80
CA ASP A 5 -27.74 11.30 -23.12
C ASP A 5 -27.41 12.24 -21.95
N GLU A 6 -28.04 13.43 -21.93
CA GLU A 6 -27.82 14.42 -20.84
C GLU A 6 -28.05 13.82 -19.43
N ARG A 7 -28.75 12.70 -19.38
CA ARG A 7 -29.02 11.94 -18.14
C ARG A 7 -27.82 11.16 -17.61
N GLN A 8 -26.69 11.06 -18.37
CA GLN A 8 -25.52 10.26 -18.00
C GLN A 8 -24.21 11.05 -18.01
N ILE A 9 -24.28 12.37 -18.10
CA ILE A 9 -23.08 13.21 -18.19
C ILE A 9 -22.20 13.12 -16.94
N GLY A 10 -22.80 12.90 -15.76
CA GLY A 10 -22.09 12.68 -14.51
C GLY A 10 -21.35 11.34 -14.50
N LEU A 11 -21.96 10.27 -15.04
CA LEU A 11 -21.30 8.99 -15.19
C LEU A 11 -20.09 9.07 -16.11
N TRP A 12 -20.20 9.77 -17.24
CA TRP A 12 -19.08 9.95 -18.16
C TRP A 12 -17.95 10.76 -17.52
N ALA A 13 -18.26 11.83 -16.77
CA ALA A 13 -17.25 12.54 -16.02
C ALA A 13 -16.54 11.66 -15.00
N THR A 14 -17.29 10.79 -14.31
CA THR A 14 -16.74 9.80 -13.37
C THR A 14 -15.75 8.87 -14.07
N ILE A 15 -16.15 8.27 -15.18
CA ILE A 15 -15.30 7.34 -15.95
C ILE A 15 -14.04 8.04 -16.46
N LEU A 16 -14.20 9.24 -17.04
CA LEU A 16 -13.06 10.02 -17.52
C LEU A 16 -12.09 10.39 -16.38
N SER A 17 -12.62 10.76 -15.21
CA SER A 17 -11.79 11.04 -14.03
C SER A 17 -11.05 9.80 -13.53
N CYS A 18 -11.68 8.60 -13.57
CA CYS A 18 -11.00 7.34 -13.27
C CYS A 18 -9.85 7.06 -14.26
N ILE A 19 -10.12 7.19 -15.56
CA ILE A 19 -9.10 6.97 -16.61
C ILE A 19 -7.95 7.96 -16.42
N PHE A 20 -8.25 9.22 -16.15
CA PHE A 20 -7.23 10.26 -15.94
C PHE A 20 -6.41 9.98 -14.68
N ALA A 21 -7.06 9.64 -13.56
CA ALA A 21 -6.39 9.27 -12.31
C ALA A 21 -5.54 8.01 -12.44
N ALA A 22 -5.97 7.04 -13.27
CA ALA A 22 -5.27 5.78 -13.50
C ALA A 22 -4.17 5.87 -14.59
N ALA A 23 -4.13 6.95 -15.37
CA ALA A 23 -3.23 7.08 -16.52
C ALA A 23 -1.74 6.81 -16.19
N PRO A 24 -1.16 7.32 -15.09
CA PRO A 24 0.23 7.00 -14.76
C PRO A 24 0.47 5.51 -14.54
N ALA A 25 -0.48 4.80 -13.92
CA ALA A 25 -0.35 3.36 -13.68
C ALA A 25 -0.40 2.51 -14.96
N THR A 26 -0.78 3.08 -16.11
CA THR A 26 -0.74 2.38 -17.42
C THR A 26 0.61 2.48 -18.10
N TYR A 27 1.48 3.39 -17.66
CA TYR A 27 2.80 3.57 -18.24
C TYR A 27 3.70 2.35 -17.93
N PRO A 28 4.55 1.89 -18.90
CA PRO A 28 5.46 0.76 -18.66
C PRO A 28 6.49 1.10 -17.57
N GLY A 29 6.81 0.11 -16.74
CA GLY A 29 7.69 0.27 -15.59
C GLY A 29 6.92 0.42 -14.29
N TYR A 30 7.58 0.91 -13.25
CA TYR A 30 6.98 1.20 -11.95
C TYR A 30 7.47 2.56 -11.47
N TRP A 31 6.69 3.23 -10.67
CA TRP A 31 7.09 4.53 -10.12
C TRP A 31 7.87 4.37 -8.84
N GLN A 32 8.79 5.30 -8.61
CA GLN A 32 9.47 5.41 -7.33
C GLN A 32 8.47 5.82 -6.27
N SER A 33 8.40 5.05 -5.20
CA SER A 33 7.48 5.30 -4.09
C SER A 33 8.16 5.05 -2.76
N ILE A 34 7.56 5.58 -1.69
CA ILE A 34 8.06 5.42 -0.32
C ILE A 34 8.10 3.94 0.10
N GLU A 35 7.03 3.18 -0.23
CA GLU A 35 6.97 1.74 0.02
C GLU A 35 7.76 0.93 -1.02
N GLY A 36 8.27 1.60 -2.07
CA GLY A 36 9.12 0.99 -3.07
C GLY A 36 8.52 -0.26 -3.69
N PHE A 37 9.26 -1.34 -3.69
CA PHE A 37 8.86 -2.63 -4.24
C PHE A 37 8.15 -3.56 -3.27
N VAL A 38 7.85 -3.11 -2.04
CA VAL A 38 7.16 -3.94 -1.03
C VAL A 38 5.90 -4.61 -1.58
N PRO A 39 4.99 -3.91 -2.27
CA PRO A 39 3.81 -4.55 -2.86
C PRO A 39 4.16 -5.59 -3.92
N ILE A 40 5.19 -5.36 -4.72
CA ILE A 40 5.63 -6.28 -5.78
C ILE A 40 6.27 -7.53 -5.16
N PHE A 41 7.17 -7.34 -4.19
CA PHE A 41 7.79 -8.42 -3.44
C PHE A 41 6.75 -9.31 -2.77
N ASN A 42 5.81 -8.72 -2.03
CA ASN A 42 4.76 -9.46 -1.36
C ASN A 42 3.85 -10.19 -2.37
N ALA A 43 3.52 -9.58 -3.51
CA ALA A 43 2.75 -10.22 -4.57
C ALA A 43 3.42 -11.46 -5.15
N THR A 44 4.76 -11.46 -5.19
CA THR A 44 5.55 -12.57 -5.73
C THR A 44 5.69 -13.72 -4.71
N HIS A 45 5.88 -13.39 -3.44
CA HIS A 45 6.27 -14.37 -2.40
C HIS A 45 5.12 -14.78 -1.47
N SER A 46 3.95 -14.16 -1.55
CA SER A 46 2.81 -14.48 -0.73
C SER A 46 1.86 -15.48 -1.39
N ASN A 47 1.15 -16.24 -0.59
CA ASN A 47 0.02 -17.05 -1.06
C ASN A 47 -1.28 -16.51 -0.43
N ALA A 48 -1.86 -15.48 -1.04
CA ALA A 48 -2.99 -14.74 -0.48
C ALA A 48 -4.18 -15.63 -0.10
N ILE A 49 -4.42 -16.71 -0.84
CA ILE A 49 -5.54 -17.63 -0.58
C ILE A 49 -5.21 -18.54 0.60
N ALA A 50 -4.03 -19.14 0.63
CA ALA A 50 -3.61 -20.00 1.73
C ALA A 50 -3.42 -19.21 3.03
N ASP A 51 -2.82 -18.03 2.92
CA ASP A 51 -2.45 -17.20 4.07
C ASP A 51 -3.61 -16.35 4.61
N ILE A 52 -4.74 -16.31 3.91
CA ILE A 52 -5.91 -15.50 4.32
C ILE A 52 -6.45 -15.89 5.70
N ALA A 53 -6.25 -17.13 6.10
CA ALA A 53 -6.68 -17.64 7.40
C ALA A 53 -5.57 -17.61 8.45
N THR A 54 -4.32 -17.80 8.06
CA THR A 54 -3.18 -18.04 8.95
C THR A 54 -2.24 -16.86 9.12
N MET A 55 -2.02 -16.08 8.06
CA MET A 55 -1.16 -14.90 8.06
C MET A 55 -1.93 -13.66 7.61
N PRO A 56 -2.53 -12.92 8.54
CA PRO A 56 -3.29 -11.72 8.19
C PRO A 56 -2.41 -10.58 7.71
N ASP A 57 -1.17 -10.47 8.21
CA ASP A 57 -0.28 -9.36 7.92
C ASP A 57 1.02 -9.88 7.30
N PHE A 58 1.27 -9.40 6.09
CA PHE A 58 2.58 -9.50 5.46
C PHE A 58 3.46 -8.33 5.89
N TRP A 59 4.60 -8.30 5.30
CA TRP A 59 5.56 -7.25 5.56
C TRP A 59 4.92 -5.86 5.50
N ARG A 60 5.18 -5.02 6.50
CA ARG A 60 4.62 -3.68 6.72
C ARG A 60 3.11 -3.64 6.96
N GLY A 61 2.56 -4.63 7.60
CA GLY A 61 1.15 -4.63 7.97
C GLY A 61 0.19 -4.75 6.80
N MET A 62 0.66 -5.20 5.63
CA MET A 62 -0.21 -5.52 4.50
C MET A 62 -0.85 -6.87 4.73
N GLY A 63 -2.16 -6.90 4.90
CA GLY A 63 -2.89 -8.15 5.02
C GLY A 63 -2.93 -8.96 3.73
N SER A 64 -3.08 -10.27 3.86
CA SER A 64 -3.09 -11.22 2.74
C SER A 64 -4.11 -10.88 1.65
N ALA A 65 -5.27 -10.33 2.03
CA ALA A 65 -6.30 -9.96 1.06
C ALA A 65 -5.90 -8.79 0.13
N THR A 66 -4.82 -8.08 0.42
CA THR A 66 -4.23 -7.09 -0.48
C THR A 66 -3.86 -7.73 -1.83
N PHE A 67 -3.48 -9.00 -1.81
CA PHE A 67 -2.96 -9.73 -2.96
C PHE A 67 -3.97 -10.65 -3.65
N LEU A 68 -5.25 -10.64 -3.22
CA LEU A 68 -6.30 -11.47 -3.83
C LEU A 68 -6.52 -11.21 -5.33
N VAL A 69 -6.19 -10.02 -5.82
CA VAL A 69 -6.27 -9.68 -7.24
C VAL A 69 -4.93 -9.91 -7.93
N THR A 70 -3.83 -9.49 -7.28
CA THR A 70 -2.48 -9.57 -7.87
C THR A 70 -2.04 -11.00 -8.12
N GLN A 71 -2.25 -11.92 -7.18
CA GLN A 71 -1.77 -13.29 -7.30
C GLN A 71 -2.41 -14.09 -8.45
N PRO A 72 -3.73 -14.09 -8.65
CA PRO A 72 -4.31 -14.70 -9.85
C PRO A 72 -3.75 -14.12 -11.15
N LEU A 73 -3.47 -12.81 -11.20
CA LEU A 73 -2.88 -12.18 -12.37
C LEU A 73 -1.44 -12.66 -12.62
N VAL A 74 -0.64 -12.80 -11.56
CA VAL A 74 0.70 -13.38 -11.65
C VAL A 74 0.63 -14.87 -12.04
N ALA A 75 -0.31 -15.62 -11.49
CA ALA A 75 -0.48 -17.05 -11.80
C ALA A 75 -0.84 -17.32 -13.28
N ILE A 76 -1.51 -16.38 -13.95
CA ILE A 76 -1.78 -16.47 -15.40
C ILE A 76 -0.65 -15.90 -16.27
N GLY A 77 0.48 -15.53 -15.67
CA GLY A 77 1.70 -15.14 -16.38
C GLY A 77 1.91 -13.63 -16.56
N LEU A 78 1.14 -12.76 -15.88
CA LEU A 78 1.46 -11.34 -15.86
C LEU A 78 2.65 -11.09 -14.94
N LEU A 79 3.46 -10.10 -15.31
CA LEU A 79 4.55 -9.62 -14.46
C LEU A 79 4.00 -9.06 -13.14
N PRO A 80 4.63 -9.34 -11.98
CA PRO A 80 4.18 -8.83 -10.67
C PRO A 80 3.99 -7.32 -10.63
N THR A 81 4.88 -6.53 -11.25
CA THR A 81 4.73 -5.08 -11.40
C THR A 81 3.44 -4.70 -12.12
N THR A 82 3.11 -5.42 -13.20
CA THR A 82 1.88 -5.19 -13.96
C THR A 82 0.64 -5.57 -13.15
N ALA A 83 0.68 -6.70 -12.43
CA ALA A 83 -0.41 -7.15 -11.58
C ALA A 83 -0.70 -6.15 -10.43
N VAL A 84 0.34 -5.62 -9.79
CA VAL A 84 0.23 -4.58 -8.76
C VAL A 84 -0.37 -3.29 -9.35
N ARG A 85 0.10 -2.82 -10.51
CA ARG A 85 -0.46 -1.64 -11.19
C ARG A 85 -1.94 -1.81 -11.52
N ILE A 86 -2.33 -2.97 -12.04
CA ILE A 86 -3.75 -3.29 -12.30
C ILE A 86 -4.56 -3.22 -11.01
N THR A 87 -4.01 -3.68 -9.88
CA THR A 87 -4.70 -3.62 -8.59
C THR A 87 -4.88 -2.18 -8.10
N PHE A 88 -3.92 -1.29 -8.30
CA PHE A 88 -4.09 0.15 -8.05
C PHE A 88 -5.17 0.76 -8.93
N ILE A 89 -5.16 0.45 -10.23
CA ILE A 89 -6.21 0.90 -11.18
C ILE A 89 -7.58 0.43 -10.70
N LEU A 90 -7.70 -0.84 -10.30
CA LEU A 90 -8.94 -1.39 -9.76
C LEU A 90 -9.40 -0.64 -8.50
N ALA A 91 -8.49 -0.31 -7.59
CA ALA A 91 -8.82 0.48 -6.39
C ALA A 91 -9.41 1.85 -6.74
N ILE A 92 -8.81 2.56 -7.73
CA ILE A 92 -9.34 3.85 -8.23
C ILE A 92 -10.77 3.67 -8.76
N PHE A 93 -10.98 2.69 -9.65
CA PHE A 93 -12.29 2.45 -10.26
C PHE A 93 -13.33 2.02 -9.22
N MET A 94 -13.00 1.10 -8.33
CA MET A 94 -13.92 0.64 -7.27
C MET A 94 -14.35 1.80 -6.37
N GLY A 95 -13.40 2.58 -5.87
CA GLY A 95 -13.71 3.70 -4.98
C GLY A 95 -14.55 4.78 -5.66
N THR A 96 -14.16 5.17 -6.85
CA THR A 96 -14.80 6.25 -7.59
C THR A 96 -16.20 5.87 -8.08
N LEU A 97 -16.35 4.70 -8.71
CA LEU A 97 -17.66 4.21 -9.16
C LEU A 97 -18.55 3.84 -7.97
N GLY A 98 -17.97 3.30 -6.89
CA GLY A 98 -18.68 3.05 -5.65
C GLY A 98 -19.26 4.34 -5.04
N LEU A 99 -18.46 5.41 -5.03
CA LEU A 99 -18.93 6.72 -4.56
C LEU A 99 -20.02 7.29 -5.47
N TYR A 100 -19.82 7.26 -6.79
CA TYR A 100 -20.85 7.68 -7.73
C TYR A 100 -22.17 6.94 -7.50
N ALA A 101 -22.13 5.61 -7.42
CA ALA A 101 -23.31 4.79 -7.23
C ALA A 101 -23.98 5.00 -5.86
N TRP A 102 -23.20 5.32 -4.80
CA TRP A 102 -23.71 5.70 -3.49
C TRP A 102 -24.47 7.03 -3.52
N LEU A 103 -23.93 8.04 -4.24
CA LEU A 103 -24.49 9.39 -4.28
C LEU A 103 -25.64 9.53 -5.29
N LEU A 104 -25.60 8.79 -6.40
CA LEU A 104 -26.55 8.90 -7.52
C LEU A 104 -28.03 8.93 -7.09
N PRO A 105 -28.52 7.98 -6.26
CA PRO A 105 -29.94 7.96 -5.88
C PRO A 105 -30.36 9.10 -4.94
N LYS A 106 -29.39 9.80 -4.34
CA LYS A 106 -29.64 10.86 -3.36
C LYS A 106 -29.46 12.27 -3.95
N PHE A 107 -28.47 12.44 -4.82
CA PHE A 107 -28.02 13.73 -5.33
C PHE A 107 -28.25 13.92 -6.82
N GLY A 108 -28.56 12.84 -7.55
CA GLY A 108 -28.69 12.85 -9.00
C GLY A 108 -27.35 12.74 -9.71
N ASP A 109 -27.41 12.56 -11.05
CA ASP A 109 -26.26 12.21 -11.89
C ASP A 109 -25.11 13.23 -11.83
N ARG A 110 -25.40 14.52 -12.04
CA ARG A 110 -24.37 15.58 -12.09
C ARG A 110 -23.64 15.76 -10.76
N ALA A 111 -24.39 15.72 -9.65
CA ALA A 111 -23.81 15.86 -8.33
C ALA A 111 -23.00 14.62 -7.96
N ALA A 112 -23.52 13.42 -8.24
CA ALA A 112 -22.76 12.18 -8.06
C ALA A 112 -21.47 12.15 -8.88
N GLY A 113 -21.54 12.62 -10.15
CA GLY A 113 -20.38 12.75 -11.03
C GLY A 113 -19.33 13.73 -10.50
N LEU A 114 -19.74 14.88 -9.97
CA LEU A 114 -18.81 15.83 -9.35
C LEU A 114 -18.12 15.21 -8.12
N GLY A 115 -18.89 14.60 -7.21
CA GLY A 115 -18.31 13.96 -6.02
C GLY A 115 -17.33 12.86 -6.38
N ALA A 116 -17.70 12.01 -7.33
CA ALA A 116 -16.83 10.93 -7.81
C ALA A 116 -15.55 11.46 -8.46
N SER A 117 -15.65 12.55 -9.27
CA SER A 117 -14.48 13.18 -9.89
C SER A 117 -13.54 13.79 -8.84
N ILE A 118 -14.10 14.49 -7.84
CA ILE A 118 -13.31 15.01 -6.72
C ILE A 118 -12.61 13.87 -5.98
N TYR A 119 -13.28 12.74 -5.77
CA TYR A 119 -12.71 11.59 -5.08
C TYR A 119 -11.58 10.92 -5.88
N ALA A 120 -11.80 10.68 -7.17
CA ALA A 120 -10.78 10.09 -8.05
C ALA A 120 -9.49 10.92 -8.07
N LEU A 121 -9.64 12.25 -8.02
CA LEU A 121 -8.57 13.24 -8.13
C LEU A 121 -8.21 13.86 -6.76
N PHE A 122 -8.61 13.19 -5.68
CA PHE A 122 -8.32 13.63 -4.32
C PHE A 122 -6.82 13.45 -4.01
N PRO A 123 -6.09 14.52 -3.66
CA PRO A 123 -4.65 14.45 -3.45
C PRO A 123 -4.20 13.33 -2.52
N PRO A 124 -4.76 13.13 -1.32
CA PRO A 124 -4.38 12.02 -0.46
C PRO A 124 -4.59 10.64 -1.08
N PHE A 125 -5.56 10.46 -1.98
CA PHE A 125 -5.73 9.21 -2.69
C PHE A 125 -4.64 8.99 -3.74
N LEU A 126 -4.37 10.01 -4.56
CA LEU A 126 -3.34 9.95 -5.59
C LEU A 126 -1.94 9.77 -4.99
N THR A 127 -1.63 10.49 -3.91
CA THR A 127 -0.33 10.34 -3.23
C THR A 127 -0.18 9.01 -2.51
N THR A 128 -1.27 8.41 -2.00
CA THR A 128 -1.25 7.05 -1.48
C THR A 128 -0.80 6.06 -2.55
N ILE A 129 -1.19 6.27 -3.80
CA ILE A 129 -0.82 5.41 -4.93
C ILE A 129 0.55 5.79 -5.50
N TYR A 130 0.72 7.06 -5.93
CA TYR A 130 1.83 7.47 -6.78
C TYR A 130 3.06 7.98 -6.03
N GLU A 131 2.92 8.38 -4.79
CA GLU A 131 4.03 8.84 -3.98
C GLU A 131 4.38 7.81 -2.90
N ARG A 132 3.37 7.30 -2.20
CA ARG A 132 3.58 6.33 -1.13
C ARG A 132 3.69 4.90 -1.64
N GLY A 133 2.94 4.52 -2.68
CA GLY A 133 2.90 3.16 -3.21
C GLY A 133 2.17 2.16 -2.32
N SER A 134 1.29 2.62 -1.42
CA SER A 134 0.60 1.77 -0.47
C SER A 134 -0.60 1.07 -1.10
N LEU A 135 -0.41 -0.20 -1.46
CA LEU A 135 -1.45 -1.01 -2.09
C LEU A 135 -2.60 -1.32 -1.11
N SER A 136 -2.27 -1.58 0.15
CA SER A 136 -3.28 -1.88 1.18
C SER A 136 -4.20 -0.69 1.44
N ASP A 137 -3.64 0.51 1.64
CA ASP A 137 -4.43 1.71 1.90
C ASP A 137 -5.27 2.09 0.68
N ALA A 138 -4.69 2.00 -0.53
CA ALA A 138 -5.42 2.26 -1.77
C ALA A 138 -6.63 1.33 -1.94
N LEU A 139 -6.49 0.03 -1.61
CA LEU A 139 -7.59 -0.92 -1.64
C LEU A 139 -8.67 -0.61 -0.60
N VAL A 140 -8.31 -0.22 0.62
CA VAL A 140 -9.31 0.21 1.61
C VAL A 140 -10.07 1.44 1.11
N MET A 141 -9.38 2.43 0.54
CA MET A 141 -10.03 3.58 -0.11
C MET A 141 -10.94 3.14 -1.27
N GLY A 142 -10.56 2.13 -2.04
CA GLY A 142 -11.42 1.56 -3.07
C GLY A 142 -12.67 0.88 -2.52
N LEU A 143 -12.52 0.08 -1.47
CA LEU A 143 -13.58 -0.76 -0.91
C LEU A 143 -14.57 0.02 -0.02
N PHE A 144 -14.12 1.06 0.66
CA PHE A 144 -14.97 1.80 1.60
C PHE A 144 -16.17 2.48 0.93
N PRO A 145 -16.05 3.19 -0.21
CA PRO A 145 -17.21 3.69 -0.96
C PRO A 145 -18.12 2.57 -1.49
N VAL A 146 -17.58 1.41 -1.85
CA VAL A 146 -18.37 0.24 -2.24
C VAL A 146 -19.20 -0.27 -1.06
N ALA A 147 -18.65 -0.29 0.15
CA ALA A 147 -19.41 -0.64 1.36
C ALA A 147 -20.54 0.35 1.64
N LEU A 148 -20.31 1.66 1.48
CA LEU A 148 -21.35 2.71 1.59
C LEU A 148 -22.46 2.51 0.55
N MET A 149 -22.09 2.24 -0.70
CA MET A 149 -23.02 1.89 -1.78
C MET A 149 -23.82 0.63 -1.45
N GLY A 150 -23.15 -0.42 -0.96
CA GLY A 150 -23.79 -1.68 -0.55
C GLY A 150 -24.84 -1.46 0.54
N ALA A 151 -24.51 -0.69 1.58
CA ALA A 151 -25.41 -0.34 2.66
C ALA A 151 -26.63 0.44 2.17
N ALA A 152 -26.42 1.48 1.35
CA ALA A 152 -27.50 2.30 0.80
C ALA A 152 -28.40 1.50 -0.17
N SER A 153 -27.81 0.65 -1.00
CA SER A 153 -28.54 -0.24 -1.91
C SER A 153 -29.38 -1.24 -1.15
N TYR A 154 -28.82 -1.89 -0.12
CA TYR A 154 -29.57 -2.82 0.72
C TYR A 154 -30.74 -2.13 1.41
N LYS A 155 -30.54 -0.94 1.97
CA LYS A 155 -31.64 -0.17 2.57
C LYS A 155 -32.77 0.09 1.58
N ARG A 156 -32.43 0.49 0.35
CA ARG A 156 -33.42 0.90 -0.67
C ARG A 156 -34.19 -0.28 -1.27
N THR A 157 -33.49 -1.38 -1.61
CA THR A 157 -34.05 -2.47 -2.40
C THR A 157 -34.18 -3.79 -1.66
N ARG A 158 -33.60 -3.89 -0.46
CA ARG A 158 -33.48 -5.14 0.31
C ARG A 158 -32.81 -6.27 -0.51
N SER A 159 -31.98 -5.91 -1.48
CA SER A 159 -31.32 -6.87 -2.37
C SER A 159 -30.21 -7.62 -1.65
N VAL A 160 -30.09 -8.90 -1.97
CA VAL A 160 -28.98 -9.75 -1.52
C VAL A 160 -27.64 -9.22 -2.02
N SER A 161 -27.62 -8.64 -3.24
CA SER A 161 -26.41 -8.05 -3.80
C SER A 161 -25.89 -6.86 -2.98
N GLY A 162 -26.77 -5.95 -2.53
CA GLY A 162 -26.36 -4.84 -1.66
C GLY A 162 -25.80 -5.34 -0.33
N LEU A 163 -26.42 -6.37 0.25
CA LEU A 163 -25.93 -7.00 1.47
C LEU A 163 -24.58 -7.69 1.25
N GLY A 164 -24.42 -8.42 0.16
CA GLY A 164 -23.17 -9.09 -0.23
C GLY A 164 -22.03 -8.10 -0.43
N LEU A 165 -22.29 -6.98 -1.12
CA LEU A 165 -21.29 -5.91 -1.29
C LEU A 165 -20.85 -5.32 0.05
N LEU A 166 -21.77 -5.06 0.97
CA LEU A 166 -21.45 -4.56 2.31
C LEU A 166 -20.57 -5.56 3.07
N LEU A 167 -20.98 -6.82 3.14
CA LEU A 167 -20.27 -7.90 3.84
C LEU A 167 -18.86 -8.11 3.27
N ILE A 168 -18.78 -8.33 1.95
CA ILE A 168 -17.51 -8.63 1.28
C ILE A 168 -16.54 -7.46 1.43
N SER A 169 -17.00 -6.22 1.24
CA SER A 169 -16.13 -5.05 1.37
C SER A 169 -15.58 -4.91 2.79
N ILE A 170 -16.40 -5.10 3.83
CA ILE A 170 -15.94 -5.04 5.22
C ILE A 170 -14.90 -6.14 5.48
N LEU A 171 -15.19 -7.40 5.14
CA LEU A 171 -14.27 -8.51 5.38
C LEU A 171 -12.98 -8.36 4.59
N TRP A 172 -13.07 -7.87 3.34
CA TRP A 172 -11.88 -7.61 2.54
C TRP A 172 -11.02 -6.50 3.15
N MET A 173 -11.61 -5.37 3.58
CA MET A 173 -10.88 -4.32 4.29
C MET A 173 -10.17 -4.84 5.55
N TRP A 174 -10.84 -5.67 6.37
CA TRP A 174 -10.25 -6.26 7.57
C TRP A 174 -9.05 -7.15 7.28
N ARG A 175 -9.05 -7.85 6.14
CA ARG A 175 -7.95 -8.72 5.71
C ARG A 175 -6.90 -8.01 4.86
N THR A 176 -7.12 -6.73 4.55
CA THR A 176 -6.16 -5.87 3.83
C THR A 176 -5.40 -4.96 4.79
N GLN A 177 -6.13 -4.19 5.63
CA GLN A 177 -5.56 -3.24 6.58
C GLN A 177 -6.52 -3.13 7.78
N ALA A 178 -6.26 -3.93 8.82
CA ALA A 178 -7.16 -4.09 9.95
C ALA A 178 -7.45 -2.78 10.71
N GLY A 179 -6.44 -1.93 10.90
CA GLY A 179 -6.61 -0.65 11.59
C GLY A 179 -7.57 0.28 10.87
N MET A 180 -7.37 0.52 9.58
CA MET A 180 -8.29 1.33 8.78
C MET A 180 -9.68 0.69 8.70
N ALA A 181 -9.76 -0.66 8.60
CA ALA A 181 -11.01 -1.39 8.54
C ALA A 181 -11.85 -1.23 9.82
N LEU A 182 -11.21 -1.18 10.98
CA LEU A 182 -11.89 -0.90 12.26
C LEU A 182 -12.58 0.47 12.21
N PHE A 183 -11.84 1.52 11.86
CA PHE A 183 -12.41 2.88 11.74
C PHE A 183 -13.50 2.93 10.67
N ALA A 184 -13.26 2.34 9.49
CA ALA A 184 -14.26 2.26 8.43
C ALA A 184 -15.55 1.54 8.88
N THR A 185 -15.41 0.44 9.65
CA THR A 185 -16.55 -0.30 10.20
C THR A 185 -17.35 0.55 11.18
N VAL A 186 -16.68 1.30 12.06
CA VAL A 186 -17.35 2.23 12.99
C VAL A 186 -18.10 3.32 12.23
N LEU A 187 -17.48 3.92 11.22
CA LEU A 187 -18.12 4.92 10.36
C LEU A 187 -19.32 4.36 9.61
N LEU A 188 -19.21 3.13 9.08
CA LEU A 188 -20.34 2.45 8.43
C LEU A 188 -21.50 2.19 9.40
N LEU A 189 -21.19 1.72 10.62
CA LEU A 189 -22.22 1.50 11.64
C LEU A 189 -22.95 2.78 12.01
N LEU A 190 -22.22 3.89 12.18
CA LEU A 190 -22.81 5.20 12.45
C LEU A 190 -23.63 5.69 11.25
N TYR A 191 -23.13 5.54 10.03
CA TYR A 191 -23.86 5.89 8.81
C TYR A 191 -25.16 5.09 8.68
N ILE A 192 -25.09 3.77 8.81
CA ILE A 192 -26.26 2.90 8.67
C ILE A 192 -27.28 3.13 9.80
N GLY A 193 -26.79 3.29 11.04
CA GLY A 193 -27.64 3.50 12.22
C GLY A 193 -28.30 4.87 12.27
N VAL A 194 -27.54 5.94 12.01
CA VAL A 194 -27.99 7.33 12.20
C VAL A 194 -28.64 7.89 10.92
N VAL A 195 -27.97 7.70 9.76
CA VAL A 195 -28.42 8.29 8.49
C VAL A 195 -29.46 7.41 7.81
N GLU A 196 -29.13 6.14 7.58
CA GLU A 196 -30.04 5.21 6.90
C GLU A 196 -31.14 4.66 7.83
N LYS A 197 -30.92 4.68 9.14
CA LYS A 197 -31.84 4.13 10.16
C LYS A 197 -32.23 2.68 9.82
N ASP A 198 -31.24 1.87 9.48
CA ASP A 198 -31.42 0.47 9.09
C ASP A 198 -30.71 -0.49 10.05
N TRP A 199 -31.45 -0.95 11.08
CA TRP A 199 -30.89 -1.86 12.08
C TRP A 199 -30.40 -3.20 11.52
N ARG A 200 -31.01 -3.70 10.42
CA ARG A 200 -30.60 -4.98 9.79
C ARG A 200 -29.27 -4.82 9.10
N GLY A 201 -29.09 -3.75 8.33
CA GLY A 201 -27.81 -3.41 7.73
C GLY A 201 -26.73 -3.16 8.78
N ALA A 202 -27.10 -2.46 9.88
CA ALA A 202 -26.17 -2.23 10.99
C ALA A 202 -25.76 -3.55 11.67
N LEU A 203 -26.68 -4.49 11.86
CA LEU A 203 -26.35 -5.81 12.40
C LEU A 203 -25.36 -6.57 11.50
N VAL A 204 -25.55 -6.55 10.19
CA VAL A 204 -24.62 -7.18 9.25
C VAL A 204 -23.24 -6.53 9.31
N ALA A 205 -23.18 -5.20 9.32
CA ALA A 205 -21.92 -4.48 9.45
C ALA A 205 -21.22 -4.80 10.78
N LEU A 206 -21.99 -4.87 11.87
CA LEU A 206 -21.46 -5.25 13.20
C LEU A 206 -20.93 -6.68 13.22
N CYS A 207 -21.70 -7.64 12.70
CA CYS A 207 -21.26 -9.04 12.64
C CYS A 207 -20.03 -9.23 11.76
N SER A 208 -19.98 -8.54 10.60
CA SER A 208 -18.82 -8.58 9.71
C SER A 208 -17.59 -7.96 10.36
N GLY A 209 -17.75 -6.81 11.02
CA GLY A 209 -16.68 -6.17 11.78
C GLY A 209 -16.20 -7.01 12.95
N ALA A 210 -17.13 -7.62 13.70
CA ALA A 210 -16.79 -8.53 14.80
C ALA A 210 -16.06 -9.78 14.34
N LEU A 211 -16.46 -10.34 13.19
CA LEU A 211 -15.73 -11.46 12.56
C LEU A 211 -14.32 -11.04 12.14
N GLY A 212 -14.17 -9.88 11.50
CA GLY A 212 -12.87 -9.32 11.14
C GLY A 212 -11.98 -9.11 12.37
N LEU A 213 -12.54 -8.49 13.42
CA LEU A 213 -11.83 -8.28 14.67
C LEU A 213 -11.46 -9.59 15.36
N ALA A 214 -12.37 -10.57 15.41
CA ALA A 214 -12.09 -11.88 15.98
C ALA A 214 -10.95 -12.61 15.25
N THR A 215 -10.93 -12.58 13.94
CA THR A 215 -9.82 -13.15 13.16
C THR A 215 -8.51 -12.44 13.45
N TRP A 216 -8.53 -11.12 13.59
CA TRP A 216 -7.34 -10.34 13.93
C TRP A 216 -6.79 -10.69 15.32
N PHE A 217 -7.66 -10.89 16.32
CA PHE A 217 -7.27 -11.31 17.67
C PHE A 217 -6.79 -12.76 17.72
N LEU A 218 -7.49 -13.68 17.05
CA LEU A 218 -7.20 -15.12 17.12
C LEU A 218 -5.85 -15.49 16.49
N PHE A 219 -5.41 -14.73 15.49
CA PHE A 219 -4.16 -14.98 14.78
C PHE A 219 -2.96 -14.16 15.32
N GLY A 220 -3.10 -13.54 16.49
CA GLY A 220 -1.95 -13.16 17.32
C GLY A 220 -1.26 -11.82 17.04
N HIS A 221 -1.85 -10.95 16.22
CA HIS A 221 -1.21 -9.69 15.80
C HIS A 221 -1.18 -8.56 16.85
N LEU A 222 -1.72 -8.79 18.05
CA LEU A 222 -1.65 -7.82 19.15
C LEU A 222 -0.23 -7.56 19.68
N ASN A 223 0.71 -8.45 19.38
CA ASN A 223 2.09 -8.37 19.85
C ASN A 223 3.06 -7.81 18.81
N ALA A 224 2.56 -7.38 17.65
CA ALA A 224 3.41 -6.64 16.73
C ALA A 224 3.93 -5.39 17.47
N PRO A 225 5.25 -5.17 17.53
CA PRO A 225 5.78 -3.93 18.10
C PRO A 225 5.13 -2.76 17.37
N ALA A 226 4.88 -1.67 18.09
CA ALA A 226 4.44 -0.43 17.49
C ALA A 226 5.47 -0.09 16.39
N THR A 227 5.09 -0.42 15.16
CA THR A 227 5.96 -0.16 14.03
C THR A 227 6.03 1.32 13.87
N ALA A 228 7.23 1.85 13.82
CA ALA A 228 7.61 3.20 13.53
C ALA A 228 6.85 4.28 14.30
N PRO A 229 7.43 5.40 14.54
CA PRO A 229 6.86 6.41 15.41
C PRO A 229 5.58 6.99 14.84
N PHE A 230 4.45 6.37 15.16
CA PHE A 230 3.13 6.93 14.90
C PHE A 230 3.09 8.41 15.29
N THR A 231 3.78 8.75 16.41
CA THR A 231 3.85 10.10 16.94
C THR A 231 4.60 11.11 16.07
N GLU A 232 5.49 10.67 15.19
CA GLU A 232 6.28 11.55 14.33
C GLU A 232 5.57 11.87 13.00
N ASN A 233 4.49 11.14 12.69
CA ASN A 233 3.78 11.26 11.43
C ASN A 233 2.41 11.95 11.51
N PHE A 234 2.20 12.77 12.53
CA PHE A 234 1.02 13.61 12.61
C PHE A 234 1.03 14.69 11.53
N VAL A 235 -0.16 15.00 11.02
CA VAL A 235 -0.33 16.08 10.04
C VAL A 235 -0.23 17.42 10.76
N GLN A 236 0.56 18.32 10.22
CA GLN A 236 0.61 19.71 10.68
C GLN A 236 -0.54 20.50 10.04
N PHE A 237 -1.10 21.47 10.77
CA PHE A 237 -2.27 22.23 10.27
C PHE A 237 -2.04 22.87 8.89
N TYR A 238 -0.84 23.39 8.64
CA TYR A 238 -0.52 24.01 7.35
C TYR A 238 -0.49 22.99 6.19
N GLN A 239 -0.16 21.72 6.47
CA GLN A 239 -0.15 20.65 5.48
C GLN A 239 -1.55 20.30 4.96
N LEU A 240 -2.60 20.61 5.71
CA LEU A 240 -3.97 20.45 5.23
C LEU A 240 -4.34 21.42 4.10
N LEU A 241 -3.61 22.51 3.99
CA LEU A 241 -3.87 23.59 3.03
C LEU A 241 -2.78 23.74 1.98
N LEU A 242 -1.55 23.49 2.35
CA LEU A 242 -0.37 23.74 1.52
C LEU A 242 0.41 22.45 1.32
N ASN A 243 0.82 22.24 0.09
CA ASN A 243 1.72 21.18 -0.27
C ASN A 243 3.13 21.46 0.27
N ARG A 244 3.87 20.43 0.69
CA ARG A 244 5.31 20.56 0.91
C ARG A 244 6.02 20.56 -0.45
N SER A 245 7.07 21.34 -0.56
CA SER A 245 7.89 21.42 -1.77
C SER A 245 8.79 20.20 -1.96
N GLN A 246 9.02 19.41 -0.90
CA GLN A 246 9.85 18.21 -0.93
C GLN A 246 9.31 17.15 0.04
N PRO A 247 9.42 15.85 -0.30
CA PRO A 247 9.14 14.78 0.64
C PRO A 247 10.10 14.92 1.82
N ILE A 248 9.60 14.69 3.03
CA ILE A 248 10.47 14.51 4.19
C ILE A 248 10.95 13.07 4.11
N TYR A 249 12.18 12.92 3.65
CA TYR A 249 12.94 11.73 3.96
C TYR A 249 13.50 11.91 5.35
N SER A 250 13.28 10.97 6.25
CA SER A 250 13.98 11.00 7.53
C SER A 250 15.47 10.92 7.23
N GLU A 251 16.24 11.86 7.76
CA GLU A 251 17.70 11.78 7.74
C GLU A 251 18.22 10.68 8.69
N GLY A 252 17.35 9.91 9.29
CA GLY A 252 17.63 8.86 10.25
C GLY A 252 17.42 7.46 9.68
N ILE A 253 17.91 6.50 10.41
CA ILE A 253 17.96 5.06 10.14
C ILE A 253 16.57 4.41 9.92
N GLU A 254 15.50 5.11 10.28
CA GLU A 254 14.14 4.61 10.13
C GLU A 254 13.45 5.20 8.89
N PRO A 255 13.30 4.41 7.80
CA PRO A 255 12.65 4.84 6.56
C PRO A 255 11.15 5.07 6.70
N PHE A 256 10.61 4.97 7.90
CA PHE A 256 9.19 4.99 8.21
C PHE A 256 8.63 6.39 8.48
N ASN A 257 9.49 7.40 8.64
CA ASN A 257 9.08 8.76 8.95
C ASN A 257 8.75 9.60 7.72
N VAL A 258 8.46 8.95 6.60
CA VAL A 258 8.20 9.67 5.36
C VAL A 258 6.73 9.95 5.20
N GLN A 259 6.35 11.20 5.40
CA GLN A 259 5.03 11.68 5.04
C GLN A 259 4.98 12.01 3.55
N PRO A 260 3.99 11.52 2.80
CA PRO A 260 3.78 11.93 1.42
C PRO A 260 3.50 13.43 1.34
N ASN A 261 3.96 14.08 0.27
CA ASN A 261 3.82 15.52 0.08
C ASN A 261 2.36 15.99 0.00
N GLY A 262 1.48 15.13 -0.46
CA GLY A 262 0.10 15.48 -0.79
C GLY A 262 -0.92 15.22 0.31
N ILE A 263 -0.53 15.24 1.59
CA ILE A 263 -1.48 15.11 2.70
C ILE A 263 -2.22 16.43 2.91
N HIS A 264 -2.96 16.88 1.93
CA HIS A 264 -3.85 18.03 2.11
C HIS A 264 -5.26 17.71 1.61
N LEU A 265 -6.24 18.44 2.15
CA LEU A 265 -7.65 18.21 1.83
C LEU A 265 -8.01 18.52 0.37
N GLY A 266 -7.08 19.11 -0.39
CA GLY A 266 -7.30 19.54 -1.76
C GLY A 266 -8.19 20.78 -1.84
N PHE A 267 -7.73 21.80 -2.54
CA PHE A 267 -8.50 23.04 -2.66
C PHE A 267 -9.83 22.82 -3.40
N ALA A 268 -9.96 21.81 -4.26
CA ALA A 268 -11.22 21.48 -4.91
C ALA A 268 -12.26 20.97 -3.89
N ALA A 269 -11.91 19.94 -3.12
CA ALA A 269 -12.81 19.37 -2.13
C ALA A 269 -13.11 20.37 -1.00
N LEU A 270 -12.08 21.03 -0.46
CA LEU A 270 -12.20 22.01 0.61
C LEU A 270 -12.94 23.25 0.15
N GLY A 271 -12.54 23.84 -0.99
CA GLY A 271 -13.12 25.09 -1.49
C GLY A 271 -14.58 24.91 -1.89
N ILE A 272 -14.92 23.86 -2.62
CA ILE A 272 -16.30 23.55 -3.00
C ILE A 272 -17.12 23.19 -1.75
N GLY A 273 -16.54 22.44 -0.80
CA GLY A 273 -17.18 22.10 0.46
C GLY A 273 -17.48 23.33 1.32
N ILE A 274 -16.57 24.28 1.43
CA ILE A 274 -16.79 25.58 2.12
C ILE A 274 -17.89 26.38 1.41
N LEU A 275 -17.83 26.45 0.08
CA LEU A 275 -18.86 27.12 -0.71
C LEU A 275 -20.23 26.50 -0.48
N MET A 276 -20.31 25.16 -0.40
CA MET A 276 -21.55 24.45 -0.06
C MET A 276 -22.05 24.81 1.32
N LEU A 277 -21.19 24.78 2.35
CA LEU A 277 -21.57 25.15 3.72
C LEU A 277 -22.05 26.60 3.81
N TRP A 278 -21.38 27.52 3.09
CA TRP A 278 -21.80 28.90 2.96
C TRP A 278 -23.20 29.00 2.34
N GLN A 279 -23.45 28.35 1.22
CA GLN A 279 -24.76 28.35 0.55
C GLN A 279 -25.84 27.70 1.40
N TRP A 280 -25.52 26.61 2.11
CA TRP A 280 -26.43 25.94 3.02
C TRP A 280 -26.84 26.83 4.20
N ARG A 281 -25.91 27.64 4.73
CA ARG A 281 -26.15 28.48 5.93
C ARG A 281 -26.76 29.83 5.58
N PHE A 282 -26.31 30.47 4.50
CA PHE A 282 -26.62 31.84 4.16
C PHE A 282 -27.35 32.02 2.81
N GLY A 283 -27.46 30.97 2.01
CA GLY A 283 -28.17 31.03 0.73
C GLY A 283 -29.63 31.42 0.92
N SER A 284 -30.21 32.05 -0.09
CA SER A 284 -31.62 32.43 -0.08
C SER A 284 -32.48 31.20 0.19
N LYS A 285 -33.33 31.26 1.23
CA LYS A 285 -34.31 30.22 1.47
C LYS A 285 -35.20 30.14 0.24
N ARG A 286 -35.35 28.92 -0.32
CA ARG A 286 -36.28 28.66 -1.43
C ARG A 286 -37.64 29.20 -1.14
N THR A 287 -38.26 29.82 -2.13
CA THR A 287 -39.71 30.17 -2.04
C THR A 287 -40.50 28.87 -1.93
N PRO A 288 -41.65 28.88 -1.18
CA PRO A 288 -42.48 27.68 -0.99
C PRO A 288 -42.90 26.97 -2.29
N ASP A 289 -43.02 27.72 -3.40
CA ASP A 289 -43.41 27.17 -4.70
C ASP A 289 -42.28 26.36 -5.42
N GLU A 290 -41.01 26.61 -5.08
CA GLU A 290 -39.88 25.80 -5.55
C GLU A 290 -39.63 24.52 -4.70
N ALA A 291 -40.35 24.40 -3.58
CA ALA A 291 -40.26 23.27 -2.66
C ALA A 291 -41.00 22.01 -3.14
N ALA A 292 -41.64 22.04 -4.30
CA ALA A 292 -42.43 20.93 -4.85
C ALA A 292 -41.62 19.74 -5.39
N ASP A 293 -40.28 19.84 -5.46
CA ASP A 293 -39.42 18.68 -5.72
C ASP A 293 -39.19 17.94 -4.39
N PRO A 294 -39.48 16.66 -4.30
CA PRO A 294 -39.27 15.91 -3.08
C PRO A 294 -37.77 15.92 -2.72
N PHE A 295 -37.39 16.80 -1.82
CA PHE A 295 -36.10 16.71 -1.12
C PHE A 295 -36.03 15.29 -0.56
N VAL A 296 -35.03 14.53 -1.04
CA VAL A 296 -34.87 13.15 -0.59
C VAL A 296 -34.82 13.15 0.94
N PRO A 297 -35.77 12.49 1.63
CA PRO A 297 -35.80 12.51 3.08
C PRO A 297 -34.47 12.04 3.65
N GLY A 298 -33.90 12.81 4.58
CA GLY A 298 -32.63 12.47 5.20
C GLY A 298 -31.38 13.13 4.59
N ILE A 299 -31.49 13.93 3.53
CA ILE A 299 -30.32 14.59 2.92
C ILE A 299 -29.58 15.51 3.90
N ASN A 300 -30.32 16.23 4.75
CA ASN A 300 -29.71 17.09 5.78
C ASN A 300 -28.94 16.28 6.82
N TRP A 301 -29.44 15.09 7.18
CA TRP A 301 -28.72 14.17 8.07
C TRP A 301 -27.45 13.63 7.43
N LEU A 302 -27.49 13.34 6.14
CA LEU A 302 -26.32 12.89 5.39
C LEU A 302 -25.25 14.00 5.30
N ILE A 303 -25.65 15.24 4.98
CA ILE A 303 -24.74 16.39 4.93
C ILE A 303 -24.14 16.65 6.33
N GLY A 304 -25.00 16.66 7.36
CA GLY A 304 -24.55 16.84 8.74
C GLY A 304 -23.57 15.75 9.19
N TYR A 305 -23.90 14.50 8.92
CA TYR A 305 -23.04 13.36 9.21
C TYR A 305 -21.68 13.48 8.49
N GLY A 306 -21.70 13.73 7.18
CA GLY A 306 -20.46 13.85 6.41
C GLY A 306 -19.60 15.04 6.87
N GLY A 307 -20.22 16.17 7.26
CA GLY A 307 -19.53 17.31 7.82
C GLY A 307 -18.82 16.99 9.14
N ILE A 308 -19.54 16.34 10.05
CA ILE A 308 -18.99 15.94 11.36
C ILE A 308 -17.87 14.91 11.17
N VAL A 309 -18.10 13.88 10.35
CA VAL A 309 -17.09 12.84 10.10
C VAL A 309 -15.82 13.43 9.47
N SER A 310 -15.96 14.25 8.43
CA SER A 310 -14.80 14.89 7.79
C SER A 310 -14.03 15.76 8.79
N LEU A 311 -14.74 16.53 9.62
CA LEU A 311 -14.12 17.38 10.64
C LEU A 311 -13.39 16.53 11.69
N VAL A 312 -14.05 15.52 12.27
CA VAL A 312 -13.46 14.67 13.30
C VAL A 312 -12.22 13.95 12.77
N LEU A 313 -12.32 13.32 11.58
CA LEU A 313 -11.19 12.60 10.99
C LEU A 313 -10.01 13.53 10.65
N THR A 314 -10.29 14.76 10.23
CA THR A 314 -9.26 15.78 10.05
C THR A 314 -8.63 16.16 11.39
N LEU A 315 -9.42 16.40 12.42
CA LEU A 315 -8.92 16.82 13.73
C LEU A 315 -8.04 15.75 14.39
N ILE A 316 -8.42 14.47 14.28
CA ILE A 316 -7.64 13.37 14.87
C ILE A 316 -6.37 13.03 14.08
N SER A 317 -6.22 13.52 12.85
CA SER A 317 -4.95 13.39 12.10
C SER A 317 -3.89 14.41 12.53
N LEU A 318 -4.28 15.47 13.23
CA LEU A 318 -3.41 16.57 13.62
C LEU A 318 -2.62 16.26 14.91
N GLU A 319 -1.42 16.80 15.02
CA GLU A 319 -0.49 16.58 16.14
C GLU A 319 -1.12 16.83 17.52
N TRP A 320 -1.96 17.84 17.66
CA TRP A 320 -2.63 18.14 18.94
C TRP A 320 -3.56 17.01 19.42
N SER A 321 -3.93 16.06 18.57
CA SER A 321 -4.69 14.87 18.96
C SER A 321 -3.83 13.74 19.54
N ALA A 322 -2.52 13.86 19.54
CA ALA A 322 -1.58 12.84 20.02
C ALA A 322 -1.92 12.31 21.43
N PRO A 323 -2.27 13.16 22.42
CA PRO A 323 -2.67 12.65 23.74
C PRO A 323 -3.90 11.75 23.71
N LEU A 324 -4.86 12.00 22.79
CA LEU A 324 -6.05 11.18 22.62
C LEU A 324 -5.71 9.78 22.16
N TRP A 325 -4.79 9.67 21.19
CA TRP A 325 -4.31 8.41 20.66
C TRP A 325 -3.54 7.59 21.70
N GLN A 326 -2.64 8.24 22.45
CA GLN A 326 -1.86 7.62 23.51
C GLN A 326 -2.76 7.10 24.65
N ILE A 327 -3.67 7.91 25.15
CA ILE A 327 -4.58 7.52 26.26
C ILE A 327 -5.49 6.37 25.83
N SER A 328 -5.96 6.37 24.59
CA SER A 328 -6.84 5.32 24.07
C SER A 328 -6.10 4.05 23.65
N GLY A 329 -4.78 4.10 23.48
CA GLY A 329 -3.98 3.03 22.89
C GLY A 329 -4.27 2.78 21.42
N ALA A 330 -5.03 3.67 20.76
CA ALA A 330 -5.42 3.54 19.37
C ALA A 330 -4.27 3.80 18.39
N GLU A 331 -3.17 4.37 18.85
CA GLU A 331 -1.90 4.49 18.11
C GLU A 331 -1.36 3.13 17.61
N ARG A 332 -1.77 2.03 18.26
CA ARG A 332 -1.40 0.67 17.86
C ARG A 332 -2.25 0.10 16.72
N LEU A 333 -3.33 0.79 16.36
CA LEU A 333 -4.31 0.31 15.39
C LEU A 333 -4.04 0.79 13.97
N LEU A 334 -3.48 2.01 13.83
CA LEU A 334 -3.11 2.60 12.55
C LEU A 334 -1.60 2.69 12.44
N THR A 335 -1.09 2.54 11.22
CA THR A 335 0.35 2.75 10.96
C THR A 335 0.70 4.23 11.02
N TYR A 336 -0.21 5.10 10.56
CA TYR A 336 -0.02 6.55 10.50
C TYR A 336 -1.29 7.31 10.86
N PRO A 337 -1.19 8.45 11.58
CA PRO A 337 -2.36 9.27 11.93
C PRO A 337 -3.13 9.78 10.72
N PHE A 338 -2.44 10.10 9.62
CA PHE A 338 -3.06 10.63 8.41
C PHE A 338 -3.95 9.62 7.67
N GLN A 339 -3.87 8.32 7.99
CA GLN A 339 -4.79 7.32 7.44
C GLN A 339 -6.25 7.64 7.80
N SER A 340 -6.48 8.37 8.89
CA SER A 340 -7.82 8.87 9.23
C SER A 340 -8.38 9.82 8.16
N LEU A 341 -7.54 10.67 7.55
CA LEU A 341 -7.96 11.57 6.45
C LEU A 341 -8.42 10.79 5.22
N LEU A 342 -7.75 9.66 4.92
CA LEU A 342 -8.12 8.82 3.77
C LEU A 342 -9.56 8.32 3.90
N LEU A 343 -9.99 7.94 5.11
CA LEU A 343 -11.36 7.53 5.40
C LEU A 343 -12.36 8.70 5.38
N GLY A 344 -11.89 9.92 5.56
CA GLY A 344 -12.69 11.14 5.43
C GLY A 344 -12.99 11.54 3.98
N ALA A 345 -12.17 11.09 3.03
CA ALA A 345 -12.23 11.49 1.62
C ALA A 345 -13.62 11.33 0.97
N PRO A 346 -14.34 10.19 1.09
CA PRO A 346 -15.65 10.05 0.45
C PRO A 346 -16.70 11.01 1.03
N PHE A 347 -16.60 11.35 2.31
CA PHE A 347 -17.52 12.30 2.94
C PHE A 347 -17.23 13.74 2.54
N LEU A 348 -15.95 14.10 2.41
CA LEU A 348 -15.56 15.41 1.92
C LEU A 348 -15.98 15.62 0.46
N ALA A 349 -15.80 14.60 -0.38
CA ALA A 349 -16.24 14.61 -1.77
C ALA A 349 -17.79 14.69 -1.86
N MET A 350 -18.51 13.99 -0.99
CA MET A 350 -19.97 14.05 -0.87
C MET A 350 -20.43 15.45 -0.45
N LEU A 351 -19.75 16.09 0.51
CA LEU A 351 -20.06 17.46 0.92
C LEU A 351 -19.90 18.43 -0.26
N ALA A 352 -18.81 18.35 -1.00
CA ALA A 352 -18.61 19.16 -2.19
C ALA A 352 -19.70 18.91 -3.25
N ALA A 353 -20.05 17.67 -3.50
CA ALA A 353 -21.11 17.29 -4.44
C ALA A 353 -22.49 17.85 -4.04
N SER A 354 -22.77 17.93 -2.75
CA SER A 354 -24.04 18.43 -2.25
C SER A 354 -24.29 19.92 -2.56
N LEU A 355 -23.26 20.67 -2.98
CA LEU A 355 -23.40 22.04 -3.51
C LEU A 355 -24.46 22.11 -4.62
N LEU A 356 -24.48 21.14 -5.53
CA LEU A 356 -25.42 21.11 -6.66
C LEU A 356 -26.87 20.87 -6.21
N VAL A 357 -27.02 20.25 -5.04
CA VAL A 357 -28.34 20.02 -4.42
C VAL A 357 -28.80 21.24 -3.64
N VAL A 358 -27.90 21.89 -2.92
CA VAL A 358 -28.18 23.09 -2.13
C VAL A 358 -28.48 24.29 -3.03
N ASN A 359 -27.73 24.43 -4.13
CA ASN A 359 -27.91 25.49 -5.10
C ASN A 359 -27.91 24.94 -6.54
N ARG A 360 -29.10 24.85 -7.13
CA ARG A 360 -29.31 24.30 -8.49
C ARG A 360 -28.59 25.07 -9.59
N ASN A 361 -28.21 26.33 -9.38
CA ASN A 361 -27.47 27.09 -10.38
C ASN A 361 -26.14 26.41 -10.75
N PHE A 362 -25.51 25.74 -9.80
CA PHE A 362 -24.29 24.96 -10.06
C PHE A 362 -24.54 23.68 -10.85
N SER A 363 -25.79 23.26 -11.03
CA SER A 363 -26.14 22.13 -11.90
C SER A 363 -26.22 22.51 -13.39
N TYR A 364 -26.20 23.80 -13.76
CA TYR A 364 -26.07 24.19 -15.16
C TYR A 364 -24.72 23.74 -15.72
N ILE A 365 -24.73 23.20 -16.92
CA ILE A 365 -23.57 22.58 -17.55
C ILE A 365 -22.30 23.46 -17.48
N PRO A 366 -22.31 24.75 -17.82
CA PRO A 366 -21.10 25.58 -17.75
C PRO A 366 -20.48 25.64 -16.34
N TYR A 367 -21.31 25.87 -15.32
CA TYR A 367 -20.82 25.95 -13.94
C TYR A 367 -20.35 24.59 -13.43
N TRP A 368 -21.08 23.54 -13.77
CA TRP A 368 -20.71 22.18 -13.44
C TRP A 368 -19.36 21.78 -14.08
N LEU A 369 -19.14 22.13 -15.36
CA LEU A 369 -17.86 21.90 -16.04
C LEU A 369 -16.70 22.65 -15.37
N VAL A 370 -16.94 23.88 -14.89
CA VAL A 370 -15.92 24.62 -14.12
C VAL A 370 -15.55 23.88 -12.84
N LEU A 371 -16.52 23.32 -12.12
CA LEU A 371 -16.25 22.54 -10.91
C LEU A 371 -15.47 21.24 -11.21
N ILE A 372 -15.79 20.57 -12.31
CA ILE A 372 -15.02 19.40 -12.78
C ILE A 372 -13.59 19.84 -13.16
N ALA A 373 -13.43 20.94 -13.90
CA ALA A 373 -12.11 21.44 -14.28
C ALA A 373 -11.25 21.79 -13.05
N ILE A 374 -11.84 22.41 -12.03
CA ILE A 374 -11.16 22.69 -10.76
C ILE A 374 -10.70 21.37 -10.10
N SER A 375 -11.54 20.33 -10.15
CA SER A 375 -11.20 19.02 -9.60
C SER A 375 -10.02 18.38 -10.35
N VAL A 376 -10.02 18.49 -11.69
CA VAL A 376 -8.91 18.00 -12.53
C VAL A 376 -7.62 18.76 -12.21
N LEU A 377 -7.67 20.10 -12.19
CA LEU A 377 -6.49 20.92 -11.87
C LEU A 377 -5.91 20.63 -10.49
N ASN A 378 -6.77 20.28 -9.52
CA ASN A 378 -6.34 19.88 -8.20
C ASN A 378 -5.55 18.56 -8.19
N GLY A 379 -5.88 17.60 -9.05
CA GLY A 379 -5.23 16.29 -9.13
C GLY A 379 -3.96 16.26 -9.99
N VAL A 380 -3.83 17.15 -10.99
CA VAL A 380 -2.71 17.13 -11.97
C VAL A 380 -1.32 17.03 -11.34
N PRO A 381 -0.98 17.79 -10.28
CA PRO A 381 0.36 17.73 -9.70
C PRO A 381 0.77 16.34 -9.18
N TYR A 382 -0.20 15.49 -8.86
CA TYR A 382 0.02 14.15 -8.28
C TYR A 382 -0.03 13.02 -9.31
N LEU A 383 -0.18 13.36 -10.59
CA LEU A 383 -0.24 12.40 -11.71
C LEU A 383 1.07 12.33 -12.50
N MET A 384 2.14 12.86 -11.96
CA MET A 384 3.48 12.85 -12.57
C MET A 384 4.49 12.17 -11.63
N PRO A 385 4.31 10.87 -11.32
CA PRO A 385 5.28 10.14 -10.50
C PRO A 385 6.60 9.96 -11.24
N ASP A 386 7.68 9.86 -10.49
CA ASP A 386 8.99 9.50 -11.02
C ASP A 386 9.02 8.02 -11.36
N PHE A 387 9.15 7.68 -12.63
CA PHE A 387 9.21 6.29 -13.07
C PHE A 387 10.63 5.74 -12.98
N THR A 388 10.74 4.54 -12.41
CA THR A 388 11.98 3.78 -12.44
C THR A 388 12.08 3.05 -13.76
N GLN A 389 13.22 3.19 -14.43
CA GLN A 389 13.49 2.39 -15.62
C GLN A 389 13.92 0.99 -15.17
N PHE A 390 13.09 0.01 -15.44
CA PHE A 390 13.45 -1.40 -15.28
C PHE A 390 14.15 -1.92 -16.51
N ILE A 391 15.02 -2.92 -16.30
CA ILE A 391 15.44 -3.77 -17.41
C ILE A 391 14.20 -4.55 -17.84
N PRO A 392 13.77 -4.45 -19.11
CA PRO A 392 12.63 -5.20 -19.58
C PRO A 392 12.80 -6.71 -19.31
N GLY A 393 11.82 -7.31 -18.66
CA GLY A 393 11.81 -8.74 -18.35
C GLY A 393 12.56 -9.18 -17.09
N ARG A 394 13.13 -8.25 -16.32
CA ARG A 394 13.72 -8.56 -15.00
C ARG A 394 12.85 -7.96 -13.90
N GLU A 395 12.21 -8.80 -13.14
CA GLU A 395 11.49 -8.41 -11.93
C GLU A 395 12.43 -8.47 -10.73
N PRO A 396 12.32 -7.53 -9.77
CA PRO A 396 13.10 -7.59 -8.55
C PRO A 396 12.82 -8.87 -7.75
N VAL A 397 13.87 -9.51 -7.26
CA VAL A 397 13.79 -10.70 -6.41
C VAL A 397 13.69 -10.33 -4.94
N ALA A 398 14.32 -9.21 -4.55
CA ALA A 398 14.30 -8.72 -3.18
C ALA A 398 14.51 -7.20 -3.12
N ILE A 399 14.17 -6.62 -1.98
CA ILE A 399 14.49 -5.23 -1.63
C ILE A 399 15.70 -5.24 -0.71
N VAL A 400 16.58 -4.29 -0.90
CA VAL A 400 17.82 -4.15 -0.14
C VAL A 400 17.75 -2.92 0.73
N GLY A 401 18.17 -3.09 1.96
CA GLY A 401 18.29 -1.99 2.91
C GLY A 401 16.95 -1.56 3.52
N SER A 402 17.06 -0.92 4.67
CA SER A 402 15.90 -0.39 5.38
C SER A 402 15.31 0.86 4.73
N ASP A 403 16.08 1.53 3.88
CA ASP A 403 15.66 2.71 3.14
C ASP A 403 14.88 2.39 1.85
N TYR A 404 14.83 1.10 1.45
CA TYR A 404 14.14 0.61 0.25
C TYR A 404 14.56 1.29 -1.05
N ASN A 405 15.77 1.82 -1.09
CA ASN A 405 16.29 2.55 -2.24
C ASN A 405 16.99 1.65 -3.25
N THR A 406 17.22 0.39 -2.91
CA THR A 406 17.91 -0.58 -3.76
C THR A 406 17.13 -1.89 -3.83
N VAL A 407 17.13 -2.53 -4.97
CA VAL A 407 16.51 -3.84 -5.19
C VAL A 407 17.52 -4.82 -5.73
N LEU A 408 17.38 -6.08 -5.33
CA LEU A 408 18.10 -7.20 -5.89
C LEU A 408 17.35 -7.70 -7.13
N LEU A 409 17.98 -7.67 -8.28
CA LEU A 409 17.41 -8.17 -9.53
C LEU A 409 17.67 -9.66 -9.74
N GLU A 410 18.84 -10.11 -9.33
CA GLU A 410 19.29 -11.48 -9.57
C GLU A 410 20.28 -11.90 -8.48
N ALA A 411 20.19 -13.16 -8.05
CA ALA A 411 21.17 -13.81 -7.22
C ALA A 411 21.47 -15.20 -7.81
N THR A 412 22.71 -15.48 -8.04
CA THR A 412 23.15 -16.75 -8.64
C THR A 412 24.30 -17.32 -7.82
N LEU A 413 24.18 -18.60 -7.43
CA LEU A 413 25.29 -19.36 -6.90
C LEU A 413 26.03 -19.98 -8.10
N ILE A 414 27.29 -19.56 -8.34
CA ILE A 414 28.04 -19.91 -9.57
C ILE A 414 28.72 -21.27 -9.39
N GLU A 415 29.18 -21.60 -8.18
CA GLU A 415 29.81 -22.88 -7.87
C GLU A 415 29.03 -23.65 -6.83
N ASP A 416 28.79 -24.94 -7.10
CA ASP A 416 28.14 -25.85 -6.18
C ASP A 416 29.21 -26.59 -5.36
N PHE A 417 29.15 -26.43 -4.04
CA PHE A 417 30.03 -27.10 -3.12
C PHE A 417 29.91 -28.64 -3.18
N SER A 418 28.77 -29.17 -3.55
CA SER A 418 28.51 -30.60 -3.67
C SER A 418 29.38 -31.25 -4.73
N GLN A 419 29.72 -30.57 -5.82
CA GLN A 419 30.61 -31.09 -6.88
C GLN A 419 32.06 -31.23 -6.38
N ILE A 420 32.54 -30.22 -5.66
CA ILE A 420 33.93 -30.22 -5.12
C ILE A 420 34.08 -31.32 -4.06
N MET A 421 33.09 -31.52 -3.18
CA MET A 421 33.11 -32.58 -2.18
C MET A 421 33.02 -33.98 -2.80
N ASN A 422 32.23 -34.13 -3.87
CA ASN A 422 32.15 -35.41 -4.58
C ASN A 422 33.47 -35.75 -5.29
N GLU A 423 34.16 -34.81 -5.88
CA GLU A 423 35.47 -35.02 -6.49
C GLU A 423 36.54 -35.40 -5.44
N GLN A 424 36.58 -34.71 -4.29
CA GLN A 424 37.50 -35.03 -3.21
C GLN A 424 37.19 -36.41 -2.55
N ARG A 425 35.90 -36.75 -2.37
CA ARG A 425 35.50 -38.09 -1.91
C ARG A 425 35.92 -39.19 -2.88
N THR A 426 35.70 -38.95 -4.16
CA THR A 426 36.08 -39.93 -5.21
C THR A 426 37.57 -40.12 -5.24
N ALA A 427 38.38 -39.08 -5.11
CA ALA A 427 39.83 -39.17 -5.02
C ALA A 427 40.32 -39.89 -3.78
N ALA A 428 39.72 -39.64 -2.62
CA ALA A 428 40.01 -40.30 -1.35
C ALA A 428 39.64 -41.82 -1.35
N THR A 429 38.55 -42.19 -2.04
CA THR A 429 38.08 -43.59 -2.11
C THR A 429 38.92 -44.44 -3.11
N LEU A 430 39.55 -43.82 -4.11
CA LEU A 430 40.34 -44.50 -5.11
C LEU A 430 41.81 -44.74 -4.71
N GLY A 431 42.28 -44.26 -3.56
CA GLY A 431 43.62 -44.55 -3.03
C GLY A 431 44.75 -44.00 -3.89
N GLY A 432 44.47 -43.06 -4.79
CA GLY A 432 45.49 -42.44 -5.62
C GLY A 432 46.25 -41.40 -4.79
N GLU A 433 47.59 -41.43 -4.87
CA GLU A 433 48.43 -40.38 -4.32
C GLU A 433 47.98 -39.06 -4.94
N ALA A 434 47.50 -38.15 -4.11
CA ALA A 434 47.03 -36.82 -4.47
C ALA A 434 48.25 -35.98 -4.91
N GLY A 435 48.59 -36.09 -6.17
CA GLY A 435 49.64 -35.35 -6.81
C GLY A 435 49.16 -34.32 -7.82
N SER A 436 47.97 -33.79 -7.66
CA SER A 436 47.54 -32.60 -8.41
C SER A 436 47.32 -31.46 -7.41
N GLU A 437 48.16 -30.46 -7.50
CA GLU A 437 47.93 -29.15 -6.91
C GLU A 437 46.51 -28.72 -7.31
N ILE A 438 45.55 -28.81 -6.37
CA ILE A 438 44.27 -28.12 -6.51
C ILE A 438 44.64 -26.63 -6.44
N SER A 439 44.68 -25.99 -7.56
CA SER A 439 45.19 -24.61 -7.70
C SER A 439 44.29 -23.57 -7.03
N ASN A 440 43.06 -23.91 -6.62
CA ASN A 440 42.13 -23.04 -5.91
C ASN A 440 41.50 -23.76 -4.72
N PRO A 441 41.40 -23.11 -3.54
CA PRO A 441 40.63 -23.63 -2.44
C PRO A 441 39.16 -23.77 -2.84
N PRO A 442 38.40 -24.71 -2.24
CA PRO A 442 37.00 -24.81 -2.50
C PRO A 442 36.27 -23.52 -2.04
N GLU A 443 35.55 -22.92 -2.95
CA GLU A 443 34.85 -21.64 -2.74
C GLU A 443 33.39 -21.75 -3.17
N ALA A 444 32.51 -21.11 -2.43
CA ALA A 444 31.16 -20.81 -2.91
C ALA A 444 31.10 -19.36 -3.38
N ILE A 445 30.67 -19.13 -4.61
CA ILE A 445 30.61 -17.81 -5.22
C ILE A 445 29.14 -17.43 -5.40
N LEU A 446 28.75 -16.36 -4.73
CA LEU A 446 27.44 -15.73 -4.88
C LEU A 446 27.56 -14.48 -5.73
N GLU A 447 26.91 -14.46 -6.89
CA GLU A 447 26.80 -13.28 -7.73
C GLU A 447 25.46 -12.61 -7.50
N LEU A 448 25.48 -11.31 -7.19
CA LEU A 448 24.31 -10.49 -6.93
C LEU A 448 24.27 -9.33 -7.93
N THR A 449 23.10 -9.11 -8.54
CA THR A 449 22.87 -7.95 -9.40
C THR A 449 21.83 -7.03 -8.77
N TRP A 450 22.25 -5.79 -8.51
CA TRP A 450 21.49 -4.75 -7.85
C TRP A 450 20.97 -3.71 -8.82
N GLN A 451 19.84 -3.10 -8.52
CA GLN A 451 19.44 -1.85 -9.14
C GLN A 451 19.13 -0.82 -8.06
N THR A 452 19.74 0.33 -8.16
CA THR A 452 19.49 1.46 -7.29
C THR A 452 18.29 2.25 -7.80
N LEU A 453 17.28 2.40 -7.00
CA LEU A 453 16.08 3.19 -7.32
C LEU A 453 16.30 4.66 -6.99
N ARG A 454 16.94 4.91 -5.86
CA ARG A 454 17.37 6.22 -5.35
C ARG A 454 18.73 6.03 -4.69
N PRO A 455 19.54 7.09 -4.58
CA PRO A 455 20.78 6.99 -3.80
C PRO A 455 20.48 6.45 -2.40
N PRO A 456 21.15 5.35 -1.97
CA PRO A 456 21.01 4.85 -0.61
C PRO A 456 21.41 5.90 0.42
N THR A 457 20.75 5.87 1.58
CA THR A 457 20.99 6.84 2.66
C THR A 457 22.17 6.43 3.55
N PHE A 458 22.61 5.18 3.45
CA PHE A 458 23.75 4.65 4.18
C PHE A 458 24.44 3.53 3.40
N ASP A 459 25.65 3.16 3.86
CA ASP A 459 26.42 2.10 3.26
C ASP A 459 26.02 0.75 3.86
N TYR A 460 25.51 -0.16 3.02
CA TYR A 460 25.15 -1.50 3.43
C TYR A 460 26.36 -2.38 3.63
N ASN A 461 26.29 -3.29 4.60
CA ASN A 461 27.11 -4.49 4.61
C ASN A 461 26.32 -5.69 4.11
N VAL A 462 26.99 -6.58 3.40
CA VAL A 462 26.47 -7.87 2.97
C VAL A 462 27.14 -8.95 3.78
N PHE A 463 26.35 -9.85 4.35
CA PHE A 463 26.86 -11.08 4.91
C PHE A 463 26.48 -12.26 4.01
N PHE A 464 27.41 -13.16 3.81
CA PHE A 464 27.20 -14.42 3.13
C PHE A 464 27.79 -15.53 3.99
N GLN A 465 26.97 -16.54 4.35
CA GLN A 465 27.27 -17.55 5.37
C GLN A 465 26.97 -18.94 4.85
N ALA A 466 27.81 -19.91 5.21
CA ALA A 466 27.49 -21.32 5.12
C ALA A 466 27.13 -21.85 6.52
N LEU A 467 26.01 -22.54 6.60
CA LEU A 467 25.41 -23.02 7.85
C LEU A 467 25.12 -24.51 7.75
N ILE A 468 25.23 -25.18 8.90
CA ILE A 468 24.76 -26.56 9.05
C ILE A 468 23.50 -26.55 9.93
N ARG A 469 22.53 -27.34 9.55
CA ARG A 469 21.35 -27.57 10.38
C ARG A 469 21.61 -28.75 11.32
N ASP A 470 21.51 -28.49 12.62
CA ASP A 470 21.57 -29.53 13.66
C ASP A 470 20.25 -29.51 14.47
N GLY A 471 19.32 -30.38 14.07
CA GLY A 471 17.96 -30.39 14.61
C GLY A 471 17.15 -29.15 14.21
N GLU A 472 16.77 -28.33 15.19
CA GLU A 472 16.08 -27.03 14.96
C GLU A 472 17.06 -25.85 14.91
N ASP A 473 18.31 -26.03 15.31
CA ASP A 473 19.32 -24.99 15.36
C ASP A 473 20.19 -24.95 14.10
N PHE A 474 20.81 -23.79 13.88
CA PHE A 474 21.77 -23.56 12.79
C PHE A 474 23.11 -23.14 13.37
N THR A 475 24.15 -23.79 12.91
CA THR A 475 25.54 -23.42 13.25
C THR A 475 26.23 -22.81 12.04
N VAL A 476 26.74 -21.58 12.18
CA VAL A 476 27.55 -20.92 11.16
C VAL A 476 28.90 -21.63 11.09
N LEU A 477 29.27 -22.12 9.91
CA LEU A 477 30.53 -22.78 9.66
C LEU A 477 31.60 -21.79 9.18
N THR A 478 31.23 -20.98 8.20
CA THR A 478 32.08 -19.92 7.66
C THR A 478 31.21 -18.75 7.19
N GLN A 479 31.78 -17.58 7.19
CA GLN A 479 31.08 -16.36 6.76
C GLN A 479 32.02 -15.35 6.14
N ILE A 480 31.51 -14.57 5.21
CA ILE A 480 32.09 -13.31 4.77
C ILE A 480 31.14 -12.17 5.09
N ASP A 481 31.71 -11.05 5.45
CA ASP A 481 30.99 -9.85 5.84
C ASP A 481 31.72 -8.64 5.27
N THR A 482 31.16 -8.04 4.24
CA THR A 482 31.83 -6.97 3.49
C THR A 482 30.84 -5.97 2.92
N GLN A 483 31.30 -4.78 2.61
CA GLN A 483 30.52 -3.83 1.82
C GLN A 483 30.42 -4.28 0.37
N PRO A 484 29.33 -3.94 -0.33
CA PRO A 484 29.22 -4.21 -1.76
C PRO A 484 30.44 -3.69 -2.53
N LEU A 485 30.89 -4.47 -3.52
CA LEU A 485 32.07 -4.21 -4.32
C LEU A 485 33.35 -4.08 -3.47
N ASP A 486 33.45 -4.86 -2.40
CA ASP A 486 34.57 -4.81 -1.44
C ASP A 486 34.83 -3.40 -0.87
N GLY A 487 33.79 -2.58 -0.76
CA GLY A 487 33.86 -1.20 -0.30
C GLY A 487 34.47 -0.22 -1.31
N ALA A 488 34.82 -0.66 -2.50
CA ALA A 488 35.40 0.22 -3.52
C ALA A 488 34.42 1.31 -3.99
N ARG A 489 33.11 1.02 -3.87
CA ARG A 489 32.04 1.95 -4.18
C ARG A 489 30.98 1.88 -3.09
N PRO A 490 31.07 2.69 -2.04
CA PRO A 490 30.08 2.77 -0.98
C PRO A 490 28.66 2.97 -1.54
N ALA A 491 27.67 2.31 -0.95
CA ALA A 491 26.31 2.32 -1.47
C ALA A 491 25.74 3.74 -1.58
N THR A 492 26.10 4.64 -0.69
CA THR A 492 25.71 6.07 -0.73
C THR A 492 26.20 6.82 -1.99
N THR A 493 27.16 6.27 -2.73
CA THR A 493 27.67 6.85 -3.98
C THR A 493 26.95 6.37 -5.24
N TRP A 494 26.03 5.41 -5.09
CA TRP A 494 25.30 4.85 -6.22
C TRP A 494 24.25 5.84 -6.74
N ARG A 495 24.00 5.78 -8.05
CA ARG A 495 23.08 6.71 -8.71
C ARG A 495 21.74 6.04 -8.96
N ALA A 496 20.68 6.82 -8.95
CA ALA A 496 19.35 6.34 -9.32
C ALA A 496 19.37 5.69 -10.72
N GLY A 497 18.79 4.48 -10.82
CA GLY A 497 18.75 3.67 -12.04
C GLY A 497 20.04 2.89 -12.33
N GLU A 498 21.09 3.03 -11.52
CA GLU A 498 22.34 2.31 -11.72
C GLU A 498 22.17 0.82 -11.42
N ILE A 499 22.80 -0.01 -12.26
CA ILE A 499 22.82 -1.47 -12.10
C ILE A 499 24.24 -1.88 -11.82
N LEU A 500 24.42 -2.64 -10.75
CA LEU A 500 25.70 -3.10 -10.25
C LEU A 500 25.66 -4.62 -10.11
N THR A 501 26.69 -5.29 -10.54
CA THR A 501 26.88 -6.72 -10.29
C THR A 501 28.09 -6.90 -9.39
N ASP A 502 27.91 -7.72 -8.35
CA ASP A 502 28.93 -7.98 -7.35
C ASP A 502 29.07 -9.47 -7.08
N ARG A 503 30.23 -9.90 -6.60
CA ARG A 503 30.57 -11.29 -6.34
C ARG A 503 31.16 -11.46 -4.96
N TYR A 504 30.52 -12.30 -4.17
CA TYR A 504 30.94 -12.66 -2.83
C TYR A 504 31.52 -14.07 -2.84
N ARG A 505 32.77 -14.22 -2.37
CA ARG A 505 33.47 -15.50 -2.35
C ARG A 505 33.60 -15.97 -0.92
N LEU A 506 33.06 -17.14 -0.64
CA LEU A 506 33.11 -17.77 0.66
C LEU A 506 34.14 -18.92 0.61
N ASP A 507 35.18 -18.83 1.41
CA ASP A 507 36.18 -19.88 1.54
C ASP A 507 35.60 -21.07 2.30
N LEU A 508 35.65 -22.22 1.69
CA LEU A 508 35.13 -23.47 2.23
C LEU A 508 36.24 -24.44 2.64
N SER A 509 37.51 -24.01 2.62
CA SER A 509 38.67 -24.85 2.96
C SER A 509 38.70 -25.28 4.43
N GLU A 510 38.07 -24.51 5.33
CA GLU A 510 38.05 -24.77 6.77
C GLU A 510 36.84 -25.61 7.21
N LEU A 511 36.01 -26.09 6.28
CA LEU A 511 34.84 -26.87 6.65
C LEU A 511 35.26 -28.23 7.30
N PRO A 512 34.57 -28.65 8.38
CA PRO A 512 34.85 -29.92 9.02
C PRO A 512 34.73 -31.07 8.03
N SER A 513 35.72 -31.97 8.03
CA SER A 513 35.67 -33.19 7.22
C SER A 513 34.47 -34.06 7.66
N GLY A 514 33.56 -34.35 6.74
CA GLY A 514 32.36 -35.16 7.00
C GLY A 514 31.04 -34.43 7.04
N VAL A 515 31.02 -33.15 6.69
CA VAL A 515 29.76 -32.43 6.45
C VAL A 515 29.03 -33.05 5.26
N GLU A 516 27.83 -33.56 5.49
CA GLU A 516 26.98 -34.10 4.42
C GLU A 516 26.39 -32.92 3.62
N ASP A 517 26.50 -32.98 2.30
CA ASP A 517 26.01 -31.93 1.38
C ASP A 517 24.54 -31.56 1.64
N THR A 518 23.74 -32.55 2.04
CA THR A 518 22.31 -32.34 2.34
C THR A 518 22.04 -31.48 3.57
N LYS A 519 23.04 -31.25 4.42
CA LYS A 519 22.91 -30.45 5.63
C LYS A 519 23.41 -29.03 5.48
N LEU A 520 24.20 -28.76 4.45
CA LEU A 520 24.75 -27.43 4.21
C LEU A 520 23.69 -26.49 3.65
N ARG A 521 23.63 -25.28 4.17
CA ARG A 521 22.74 -24.22 3.72
C ARG A 521 23.52 -22.94 3.57
N TYR A 522 23.18 -22.14 2.58
CA TYR A 522 23.77 -20.83 2.34
C TYR A 522 22.76 -19.74 2.69
N TYR A 523 23.22 -18.75 3.44
CA TYR A 523 22.43 -17.58 3.78
C TYR A 523 23.17 -16.33 3.39
N PHE A 524 22.46 -15.37 2.84
CA PHE A 524 22.98 -14.03 2.66
C PHE A 524 21.94 -12.99 3.08
N GLY A 525 22.41 -11.79 3.38
CA GLY A 525 21.56 -10.68 3.74
C GLY A 525 22.36 -9.39 3.83
N TYR A 526 21.66 -8.34 4.26
CA TYR A 526 22.18 -6.99 4.35
C TYR A 526 21.92 -6.44 5.73
N TYR A 527 22.78 -5.53 6.18
CA TYR A 527 22.56 -4.82 7.43
C TYR A 527 23.26 -3.46 7.45
N ASP A 528 22.74 -2.57 8.29
CA ASP A 528 23.41 -1.33 8.65
C ASP A 528 24.35 -1.59 9.85
N TRP A 529 25.64 -1.49 9.62
CA TRP A 529 26.65 -1.77 10.65
C TRP A 529 26.79 -0.67 11.71
N ARG A 530 26.17 0.51 11.50
CA ARG A 530 26.29 1.67 12.37
C ARG A 530 25.45 1.59 13.63
N GLU A 531 24.43 0.77 13.68
CA GLU A 531 23.58 0.58 14.86
C GLU A 531 24.19 -0.42 15.84
N GLY A 532 25.01 0.10 16.80
CA GLY A 532 25.25 -0.53 18.10
C GLY A 532 25.85 -1.94 18.15
N GLY A 533 26.38 -2.45 17.05
CA GLY A 533 27.00 -3.79 17.02
C GLY A 533 26.03 -4.98 17.09
N GLU A 534 24.75 -4.75 17.29
CA GLU A 534 23.74 -5.78 17.07
C GLU A 534 23.48 -5.91 15.56
N ARG A 535 23.87 -7.08 15.03
CA ARG A 535 23.45 -7.50 13.69
C ARG A 535 21.93 -7.65 13.71
N GLN A 536 21.23 -6.56 13.52
CA GLN A 536 19.83 -6.64 13.18
C GLN A 536 19.78 -7.08 11.72
N PRO A 537 19.40 -8.33 11.44
CA PRO A 537 19.10 -8.69 10.07
C PRO A 537 18.02 -7.70 9.64
N LEU A 538 18.36 -6.82 8.73
CA LEU A 538 17.40 -5.95 8.12
C LEU A 538 16.22 -6.83 7.71
N LEU A 539 15.06 -6.44 8.06
CA LEU A 539 13.73 -7.07 8.05
C LEU A 539 13.32 -7.83 6.77
N LEU A 540 14.23 -8.15 5.91
CA LEU A 540 14.02 -8.79 4.62
C LEU A 540 13.96 -10.31 4.67
N GLY A 541 13.91 -10.87 5.86
CA GLY A 541 13.96 -12.31 5.99
C GLY A 541 15.32 -12.88 5.58
N TYR A 542 15.61 -14.04 6.07
CA TYR A 542 16.79 -14.79 5.63
C TYR A 542 16.54 -15.32 4.24
N THR A 543 17.46 -15.08 3.34
CA THR A 543 17.42 -15.66 2.01
C THR A 543 18.19 -16.95 2.04
N GLN A 544 17.57 -18.04 1.64
CA GLN A 544 18.20 -19.35 1.54
C GLN A 544 18.30 -19.75 0.08
N ILE A 545 19.49 -20.17 -0.34
CA ILE A 545 19.68 -20.81 -1.63
C ILE A 545 19.55 -22.31 -1.41
N VAL A 546 18.53 -22.93 -2.00
CA VAL A 546 18.26 -24.38 -1.95
C VAL A 546 18.07 -24.85 -3.38
N ASP A 547 18.85 -25.88 -3.77
CA ASP A 547 18.79 -26.45 -5.13
C ASP A 547 18.89 -25.38 -6.22
N ASP A 548 19.90 -24.51 -6.13
CA ASP A 548 20.16 -23.36 -7.04
C ASP A 548 19.00 -22.34 -7.14
N LYS A 549 18.06 -22.38 -6.23
CA LYS A 549 16.95 -21.44 -6.17
C LYS A 549 17.01 -20.59 -4.92
N LEU A 550 16.83 -19.31 -5.13
CA LEU A 550 16.70 -18.34 -4.07
C LEU A 550 15.32 -18.48 -3.42
N THR A 551 15.30 -18.80 -2.12
CA THR A 551 14.06 -18.89 -1.34
C THR A 551 14.10 -17.86 -0.22
N PHE A 552 13.08 -17.05 -0.10
CA PHE A 552 12.95 -16.03 0.93
C PHE A 552 12.08 -16.54 2.07
N TYR A 553 12.61 -16.45 3.29
CA TYR A 553 11.85 -16.69 4.50
C TYR A 553 11.58 -15.34 5.17
N GLY A 554 10.37 -14.83 5.01
CA GLY A 554 9.91 -13.68 5.77
C GLY A 554 9.66 -14.06 7.23
N ARG A 555 9.94 -13.13 8.14
CA ARG A 555 9.41 -13.21 9.52
C ARG A 555 7.95 -12.87 9.51
#